data_73df1876a81366db0fd38b571a52d509
#
_entry.id   73df1876a81366db0fd38b571a52d509
#
_cell.length_a   1.000
_cell.length_b   1.000
_cell.length_c   1.000
_cell.angle_alpha   90.00
_cell.angle_beta   90.00
_cell.angle_gamma   90.00
#
_symmetry.space_group_name_H-M   'P 1'
#
loop_
_entity.id
_entity.type
_entity.pdbx_description
1 polymer ?
#
loop_
_entity_poly.entity_id
_entity_poly.type
_entity_poly.pdbx_seq_one_letter_code
_entity_poly.pdbx_strand_id
1 'polypeptide(L)'
;MIKVAQATSEESAQFRSYLRTVQSTQLTSGLLRQDGGGPDTPFTSEMLARNFEQITFFNEYSTARLPQGVSGKLRRWNQPIRFAVEFGASVPRSQRRKDSADVAKYAARLTNATGHPVSVGGPPNFYVLFVGEDDREDVIDEMVGRLPGVENANLSSLRTLSDDIYCA
;
A
#
# COMPACT_ATOMS: atom_id res chain seq x y z
N MET A 1 -1.01 24.43 -5.85
CA MET A 1 -0.14 25.21 -4.91
C MET A 1 0.99 24.29 -4.50
N ILE A 2 2.24 24.62 -4.73
CA ILE A 2 3.39 23.78 -4.31
C ILE A 2 3.49 23.95 -2.79
N LYS A 3 3.05 22.95 -2.01
CA LYS A 3 3.29 22.94 -0.55
C LYS A 3 4.80 22.93 -0.32
N VAL A 4 5.29 23.88 0.44
CA VAL A 4 6.71 23.94 0.85
C VAL A 4 7.02 22.68 1.64
N ALA A 5 8.15 22.04 1.36
CA ALA A 5 8.58 20.85 2.09
C ALA A 5 8.65 21.17 3.59
N GLN A 6 7.81 20.51 4.36
CA GLN A 6 7.75 20.65 5.81
C GLN A 6 8.82 19.76 6.45
N ALA A 7 9.51 20.23 7.47
CA ALA A 7 10.42 19.37 8.20
C ALA A 7 9.64 18.31 8.96
N THR A 8 10.18 17.09 9.04
CA THR A 8 9.59 16.00 9.84
C THR A 8 9.56 16.44 11.31
N SER A 9 8.43 16.31 11.99
CA SER A 9 8.30 16.57 13.42
C SER A 9 9.17 15.62 14.25
N GLU A 10 9.48 15.99 15.48
CA GLU A 10 10.20 15.13 16.41
C GLU A 10 9.40 13.86 16.74
N GLU A 11 8.08 13.97 16.93
CA GLU A 11 7.18 12.88 17.17
C GLU A 11 7.18 11.86 16.01
N SER A 12 7.05 12.35 14.78
CA SER A 12 7.13 11.52 13.57
C SER A 12 8.50 10.85 13.41
N ALA A 13 9.59 11.53 13.80
CA ALA A 13 10.92 10.95 13.79
C ALA A 13 11.08 9.83 14.83
N GLN A 14 10.55 10.03 16.04
CA GLN A 14 10.54 9.03 17.10
C GLN A 14 9.71 7.80 16.70
N PHE A 15 8.51 8.00 16.14
CA PHE A 15 7.66 6.91 15.67
C PHE A 15 8.36 6.10 14.56
N ARG A 16 9.00 6.77 13.62
CA ARG A 16 9.81 6.09 12.58
C ARG A 16 10.97 5.29 13.17
N SER A 17 11.62 5.79 14.20
CA SER A 17 12.69 5.08 14.92
C SER A 17 12.16 3.83 15.63
N TYR A 18 10.99 3.95 16.26
CA TYR A 18 10.29 2.84 16.88
C TYR A 18 9.98 1.73 15.87
N LEU A 19 9.34 2.07 14.74
CA LEU A 19 9.01 1.09 13.69
C LEU A 19 10.25 0.39 13.12
N ARG A 20 11.36 1.10 12.94
CA ARG A 20 12.64 0.49 12.53
C ARG A 20 13.15 -0.52 13.55
N THR A 21 13.03 -0.19 14.83
CA THR A 21 13.44 -1.11 15.91
C THR A 21 12.56 -2.34 15.92
N VAL A 22 11.25 -2.19 15.81
CA VAL A 22 10.29 -3.31 15.69
C VAL A 22 10.65 -4.20 14.51
N GLN A 23 10.84 -3.63 13.34
CA GLN A 23 11.24 -4.37 12.13
C GLN A 23 12.54 -5.13 12.33
N SER A 24 13.57 -4.47 12.86
CA SER A 24 14.87 -5.10 13.12
C SER A 24 14.74 -6.27 14.09
N THR A 25 13.97 -6.10 15.14
CA THR A 25 13.73 -7.14 16.14
C THR A 25 13.01 -8.34 15.51
N GLN A 26 11.98 -8.10 14.71
CA GLN A 26 11.25 -9.16 14.04
C GLN A 26 12.12 -9.92 13.02
N LEU A 27 12.96 -9.20 12.26
CA LEU A 27 13.92 -9.80 11.33
C LEU A 27 14.94 -10.69 12.08
N THR A 28 15.50 -10.20 13.18
CA THR A 28 16.47 -10.92 13.98
C THR A 28 15.85 -12.17 14.65
N SER A 29 14.58 -12.08 15.01
CA SER A 29 13.81 -13.18 15.60
C SER A 29 13.26 -14.19 14.58
N GLY A 30 13.52 -13.97 13.28
CA GLY A 30 13.01 -14.84 12.21
C GLY A 30 11.49 -14.76 11.98
N LEU A 31 10.85 -13.72 12.49
CA LEU A 31 9.40 -13.50 12.37
C LEU A 31 9.01 -12.82 11.06
N LEU A 32 9.97 -12.21 10.36
CA LEU A 32 9.77 -11.65 9.03
C LEU A 32 10.59 -12.42 7.99
N ARG A 33 9.96 -12.75 6.87
CA ARG A 33 10.67 -13.33 5.73
C ARG A 33 11.61 -12.31 5.11
N GLN A 34 12.83 -12.73 4.84
CA GLN A 34 13.84 -11.93 4.12
C GLN A 34 13.91 -12.31 2.63
N ASP A 35 13.43 -13.49 2.27
CA ASP A 35 13.39 -13.97 0.90
C ASP A 35 12.04 -13.69 0.23
N GLY A 36 12.04 -13.51 -1.07
CA GLY A 36 10.84 -13.32 -1.88
C GLY A 36 10.12 -14.62 -2.25
N GLY A 37 10.42 -15.74 -1.57
CA GLY A 37 9.97 -17.06 -1.99
C GLY A 37 10.73 -17.49 -3.25
N GLY A 38 11.97 -17.93 -3.10
CA GLY A 38 12.83 -18.33 -4.22
C GLY A 38 12.27 -19.51 -5.02
N PRO A 39 12.95 -19.91 -6.10
CA PRO A 39 12.53 -21.00 -6.97
C PRO A 39 12.43 -22.36 -6.26
N ASP A 40 13.00 -22.46 -5.08
CA ASP A 40 12.98 -23.62 -4.18
C ASP A 40 11.75 -23.67 -3.24
N THR A 41 10.91 -22.63 -3.25
CA THR A 41 9.66 -22.67 -2.49
C THR A 41 8.62 -23.49 -3.26
N PRO A 42 8.36 -24.75 -2.85
CA PRO A 42 7.46 -25.62 -3.60
C PRO A 42 6.01 -25.10 -3.49
N PHE A 43 5.33 -25.07 -4.60
CA PHE A 43 3.89 -24.83 -4.65
C PHE A 43 3.22 -25.77 -5.64
N THR A 44 1.99 -26.15 -5.37
CA THR A 44 1.18 -26.97 -6.28
C THR A 44 0.15 -26.11 -7.01
N SER A 45 -0.35 -26.62 -8.14
CA SER A 45 -1.46 -25.96 -8.86
C SER A 45 -2.71 -25.80 -7.98
N GLU A 46 -2.94 -26.73 -7.07
CA GLU A 46 -4.07 -26.65 -6.11
C GLU A 46 -3.86 -25.51 -5.11
N MET A 47 -2.63 -25.31 -4.60
CA MET A 47 -2.31 -24.17 -3.72
C MET A 47 -2.50 -22.85 -4.44
N LEU A 48 -2.09 -22.75 -5.69
CA LEU A 48 -2.28 -21.56 -6.52
C LEU A 48 -3.76 -21.27 -6.75
N ALA A 49 -4.56 -22.28 -7.10
CA ALA A 49 -5.98 -22.15 -7.32
C ALA A 49 -6.71 -21.69 -6.05
N ARG A 50 -6.38 -22.29 -4.90
CA ARG A 50 -6.94 -21.91 -3.61
C ARG A 50 -6.58 -20.47 -3.22
N ASN A 51 -5.31 -20.10 -3.36
CA ASN A 51 -4.86 -18.74 -3.05
C ASN A 51 -5.50 -17.72 -3.98
N PHE A 52 -5.62 -18.03 -5.27
CA PHE A 52 -6.34 -17.19 -6.22
C PHE A 52 -7.80 -17.00 -5.82
N GLU A 53 -8.49 -18.07 -5.46
CA GLU A 53 -9.88 -18.01 -4.99
C GLU A 53 -10.01 -17.12 -3.76
N GLN A 54 -9.16 -17.30 -2.75
CA GLN A 54 -9.18 -16.51 -1.52
C GLN A 54 -8.93 -15.01 -1.79
N ILE A 55 -7.94 -14.67 -2.59
CA ILE A 55 -7.59 -13.27 -2.89
C ILE A 55 -8.67 -12.61 -3.77
N THR A 56 -9.29 -13.37 -4.67
CA THR A 56 -10.16 -12.80 -5.71
C THR A 56 -11.61 -12.66 -5.25
N PHE A 57 -12.12 -13.62 -4.46
CA PHE A 57 -13.52 -13.72 -4.12
C PHE A 57 -13.86 -13.48 -2.66
N PHE A 58 -12.85 -13.24 -1.82
CA PHE A 58 -13.09 -12.94 -0.42
C PHE A 58 -12.46 -11.60 -0.03
N ASN A 59 -13.16 -10.84 0.79
CA ASN A 59 -12.63 -9.60 1.35
C ASN A 59 -11.81 -9.93 2.61
N GLU A 60 -10.58 -9.44 2.66
CA GLU A 60 -9.67 -9.61 3.80
C GLU A 60 -10.19 -8.91 5.06
N TYR A 61 -10.77 -7.73 4.88
CA TYR A 61 -11.35 -6.95 5.96
C TYR A 61 -12.87 -7.03 5.88
N SER A 62 -13.48 -7.79 6.77
CA SER A 62 -14.90 -7.72 7.04
C SER A 62 -15.11 -7.23 8.47
N THR A 63 -16.11 -6.40 8.68
CA THR A 63 -16.57 -5.99 10.02
C THR A 63 -17.08 -7.16 10.87
N ALA A 64 -17.31 -8.31 10.25
CA ALA A 64 -17.62 -9.55 10.95
C ALA A 64 -16.33 -10.32 11.23
N ARG A 65 -16.04 -10.60 12.48
CA ARG A 65 -14.96 -11.50 12.96
C ARG A 65 -15.23 -12.94 12.54
N LEU A 66 -15.33 -13.21 11.23
CA LEU A 66 -15.49 -14.56 10.72
C LEU A 66 -14.11 -15.10 10.33
N PRO A 67 -13.78 -16.35 10.69
CA PRO A 67 -12.50 -16.99 10.34
C PRO A 67 -12.30 -17.19 8.82
N GLN A 68 -13.37 -17.05 8.04
CA GLN A 68 -13.36 -17.06 6.60
C GLN A 68 -13.91 -15.72 6.13
N GLY A 69 -13.16 -15.02 5.25
CA GLY A 69 -13.54 -13.72 4.72
C GLY A 69 -14.97 -13.71 4.14
N VAL A 70 -15.61 -12.57 4.17
CA VAL A 70 -16.93 -12.41 3.55
C VAL A 70 -16.78 -12.52 2.04
N SER A 71 -17.60 -13.35 1.41
CA SER A 71 -17.68 -13.49 -0.05
C SER A 71 -17.85 -12.11 -0.70
N GLY A 72 -16.97 -11.79 -1.61
CA GLY A 72 -16.96 -10.54 -2.37
C GLY A 72 -17.31 -10.77 -3.84
N LYS A 73 -17.53 -9.68 -4.55
CA LYS A 73 -17.66 -9.73 -6.02
C LYS A 73 -16.28 -9.66 -6.65
N LEU A 74 -16.05 -10.41 -7.71
CA LEU A 74 -14.84 -10.32 -8.52
C LEU A 74 -14.59 -8.87 -8.94
N ARG A 75 -13.43 -8.36 -8.57
CA ARG A 75 -12.94 -7.04 -8.99
C ARG A 75 -11.86 -7.22 -10.04
N ARG A 76 -12.09 -6.68 -11.22
CA ARG A 76 -11.17 -6.81 -12.35
C ARG A 76 -10.98 -5.47 -13.03
N TRP A 77 -9.74 -5.15 -13.32
CA TRP A 77 -9.40 -4.03 -14.18
C TRP A 77 -9.59 -4.41 -15.65
N ASN A 78 -10.47 -3.69 -16.33
CA ASN A 78 -10.73 -3.87 -17.76
C ASN A 78 -10.10 -2.78 -18.62
N GLN A 79 -9.55 -1.74 -17.98
CA GLN A 79 -8.86 -0.64 -18.64
C GLN A 79 -7.42 -0.57 -18.20
N PRO A 80 -6.50 -0.02 -19.03
CA PRO A 80 -5.12 0.22 -18.63
C PRO A 80 -5.04 0.95 -17.29
N ILE A 81 -4.18 0.49 -16.40
CA ILE A 81 -3.95 1.11 -15.10
C ILE A 81 -2.89 2.19 -15.26
N ARG A 82 -3.20 3.40 -14.81
CA ARG A 82 -2.30 4.55 -14.84
C ARG A 82 -2.09 5.09 -13.43
N PHE A 83 -0.89 4.89 -12.91
CA PHE A 83 -0.51 5.34 -11.59
C PHE A 83 -0.22 6.85 -11.59
N ALA A 84 -0.82 7.56 -10.63
CA ALA A 84 -0.25 8.79 -10.11
C ALA A 84 0.53 8.47 -8.84
N VAL A 85 1.75 8.99 -8.72
CA VAL A 85 2.56 8.86 -7.50
C VAL A 85 2.60 10.21 -6.82
N GLU A 86 2.04 10.27 -5.64
CA GLU A 86 1.92 11.51 -4.87
C GLU A 86 2.59 11.38 -3.51
N PHE A 87 3.02 12.52 -2.97
CA PHE A 87 3.81 12.55 -1.75
C PHE A 87 3.28 13.62 -0.80
N GLY A 88 3.19 13.28 0.46
CA GLY A 88 2.96 14.25 1.51
C GLY A 88 4.10 15.28 1.59
N ALA A 89 3.82 16.43 2.17
CA ALA A 89 4.77 17.55 2.22
C ALA A 89 6.06 17.22 2.99
N SER A 90 5.95 16.41 4.06
CA SER A 90 7.06 16.00 4.93
C SER A 90 7.99 14.96 4.30
N VAL A 91 7.60 14.30 3.19
CA VAL A 91 8.41 13.26 2.56
C VAL A 91 9.66 13.87 1.91
N PRO A 92 10.90 13.46 2.28
CA PRO A 92 12.12 14.03 1.76
C PRO A 92 12.27 13.86 0.23
N ARG A 93 12.88 14.84 -0.44
CA ARG A 93 13.07 14.80 -1.90
C ARG A 93 13.85 13.58 -2.40
N SER A 94 14.84 13.12 -1.62
CA SER A 94 15.58 11.89 -1.94
C SER A 94 14.69 10.66 -1.94
N GLN A 95 13.82 10.56 -0.94
CA GLN A 95 12.84 9.50 -0.81
C GLN A 95 11.86 9.53 -1.98
N ARG A 96 11.30 10.71 -2.30
CA ARG A 96 10.36 10.85 -3.44
C ARG A 96 10.96 10.33 -4.75
N ARG A 97 12.25 10.64 -5.03
CA ARG A 97 12.92 10.14 -6.25
C ARG A 97 13.06 8.63 -6.26
N LYS A 98 13.45 8.05 -5.11
CA LYS A 98 13.60 6.61 -4.96
C LYS A 98 12.25 5.91 -5.15
N ASP A 99 11.23 6.33 -4.42
CA ASP A 99 9.91 5.69 -4.43
C ASP A 99 9.23 5.82 -5.80
N SER A 100 9.37 6.98 -6.47
CA SER A 100 8.86 7.13 -7.85
C SER A 100 9.53 6.14 -8.81
N ALA A 101 10.85 5.94 -8.68
CA ALA A 101 11.57 4.99 -9.52
C ALA A 101 11.15 3.54 -9.21
N ASP A 102 10.95 3.21 -7.94
CA ASP A 102 10.53 1.87 -7.53
C ASP A 102 9.10 1.56 -7.98
N VAL A 103 8.17 2.52 -7.89
CA VAL A 103 6.81 2.37 -8.44
C VAL A 103 6.83 2.17 -9.96
N ALA A 104 7.68 2.91 -10.68
CA ALA A 104 7.80 2.75 -12.14
C ALA A 104 8.32 1.34 -12.51
N LYS A 105 9.33 0.84 -11.80
CA LYS A 105 9.83 -0.54 -11.98
C LYS A 105 8.74 -1.57 -11.65
N TYR A 106 7.98 -1.33 -10.60
CA TYR A 106 6.90 -2.23 -10.20
C TYR A 106 5.77 -2.26 -11.24
N ALA A 107 5.37 -1.12 -11.79
CA ALA A 107 4.40 -1.04 -12.88
C ALA A 107 4.83 -1.88 -14.09
N ALA A 108 6.12 -1.78 -14.49
CA ALA A 108 6.67 -2.59 -15.56
C ALA A 108 6.64 -4.10 -15.25
N ARG A 109 6.97 -4.49 -14.00
CA ARG A 109 6.86 -5.88 -13.56
C ARG A 109 5.43 -6.40 -13.62
N LEU A 110 4.46 -5.60 -13.19
CA LEU A 110 3.04 -5.97 -13.26
C LEU A 110 2.60 -6.18 -14.71
N THR A 111 2.97 -5.27 -15.61
CA THR A 111 2.67 -5.42 -17.05
C THR A 111 3.25 -6.72 -17.60
N ASN A 112 4.53 -7.01 -17.30
CA ASN A 112 5.20 -8.21 -17.79
C ASN A 112 4.59 -9.50 -17.22
N ALA A 113 4.21 -9.48 -15.94
CA ALA A 113 3.65 -10.66 -15.28
C ALA A 113 2.20 -10.97 -15.68
N THR A 114 1.41 -9.94 -15.96
CA THR A 114 -0.04 -10.08 -16.17
C THR A 114 -0.47 -9.92 -17.63
N GLY A 115 0.38 -9.32 -18.46
CA GLY A 115 0.00 -8.88 -19.81
C GLY A 115 -0.97 -7.68 -19.81
N HIS A 116 -1.39 -7.18 -18.65
CA HIS A 116 -2.28 -6.04 -18.53
C HIS A 116 -1.47 -4.73 -18.49
N PRO A 117 -1.84 -3.70 -19.28
CA PRO A 117 -1.07 -2.47 -19.31
C PRO A 117 -1.11 -1.72 -17.97
N VAL A 118 0.06 -1.53 -17.35
CA VAL A 118 0.25 -0.73 -16.14
C VAL A 118 1.36 0.28 -16.38
N SER A 119 1.12 1.55 -16.15
CA SER A 119 2.07 2.63 -16.40
C SER A 119 2.03 3.70 -15.32
N VAL A 120 3.04 4.56 -15.29
CA VAL A 120 3.05 5.77 -14.45
C VAL A 120 2.86 6.98 -15.36
N GLY A 121 1.96 7.90 -15.00
CA GLY A 121 1.68 9.12 -15.74
C GLY A 121 0.41 9.05 -16.60
N GLY A 122 0.12 10.16 -17.30
CA GLY A 122 -1.15 10.37 -18.01
C GLY A 122 -2.31 10.67 -17.06
N PRO A 123 -3.57 10.69 -17.54
CA PRO A 123 -4.74 10.82 -16.67
C PRO A 123 -4.85 9.61 -15.76
N PRO A 124 -4.64 9.76 -14.43
CA PRO A 124 -4.54 8.62 -13.53
C PRO A 124 -5.91 8.03 -13.22
N ASN A 125 -5.93 6.71 -12.98
CA ASN A 125 -7.07 5.99 -12.44
C ASN A 125 -6.68 5.12 -11.22
N PHE A 126 -5.42 5.25 -10.77
CA PHE A 126 -4.92 4.62 -9.55
C PHE A 126 -3.91 5.56 -8.88
N TYR A 127 -4.04 5.77 -7.58
CA TYR A 127 -3.16 6.66 -6.82
C TYR A 127 -2.29 5.85 -5.88
N VAL A 128 -0.98 6.10 -5.91
CA VAL A 128 0.00 5.59 -4.95
C VAL A 128 0.46 6.76 -4.11
N LEU A 129 0.15 6.73 -2.83
CA LEU A 129 0.41 7.82 -1.90
C LEU A 129 1.52 7.43 -0.92
N PHE A 130 2.55 8.25 -0.84
CA PHE A 130 3.59 8.15 0.17
C PHE A 130 3.41 9.30 1.16
N VAL A 131 3.02 8.97 2.37
CA VAL A 131 2.59 9.95 3.36
C VAL A 131 3.37 9.74 4.65
N GLY A 132 3.97 10.82 5.17
CA GLY A 132 4.52 10.82 6.51
C GLY A 132 3.42 11.01 7.55
N GLU A 133 3.70 10.68 8.80
CA GLU A 133 2.74 10.86 9.90
C GLU A 133 2.23 12.31 9.99
N ASP A 134 3.13 13.26 9.80
CA ASP A 134 2.80 14.70 9.83
C ASP A 134 1.82 15.16 8.75
N ASP A 135 1.69 14.40 7.66
CA ASP A 135 0.82 14.75 6.52
C ASP A 135 -0.46 13.90 6.46
N ARG A 136 -0.59 12.89 7.31
CA ARG A 136 -1.59 11.83 7.17
C ARG A 136 -3.03 12.37 7.15
N GLU A 137 -3.37 13.23 8.09
CA GLU A 137 -4.73 13.80 8.17
C GLU A 137 -5.05 14.67 6.97
N ASP A 138 -4.13 15.59 6.61
CA ASP A 138 -4.29 16.49 5.47
C ASP A 138 -4.50 15.74 4.16
N VAL A 139 -3.71 14.67 3.93
CA VAL A 139 -3.79 13.86 2.71
C VAL A 139 -5.09 13.06 2.67
N ILE A 140 -5.56 12.52 3.80
CA ILE A 140 -6.84 11.81 3.87
C ILE A 140 -7.98 12.76 3.52
N ASP A 141 -8.01 13.98 4.06
CA ASP A 141 -9.03 14.98 3.77
C ASP A 141 -9.04 15.38 2.30
N GLU A 142 -7.86 15.57 1.72
CA GLU A 142 -7.73 15.85 0.29
C GLU A 142 -8.25 14.68 -0.58
N MET A 143 -7.96 13.45 -0.20
CA MET A 143 -8.38 12.25 -0.95
C MET A 143 -9.90 12.06 -0.88
N VAL A 144 -10.55 12.32 0.25
CA VAL A 144 -12.02 12.30 0.37
C VAL A 144 -12.66 13.20 -0.68
N GLY A 145 -12.10 14.39 -0.89
CA GLY A 145 -12.60 15.35 -1.89
C GLY A 145 -12.34 14.94 -3.36
N ARG A 146 -11.33 14.10 -3.61
CA ARG A 146 -10.87 13.74 -4.95
C ARG A 146 -11.42 12.40 -5.46
N LEU A 147 -11.81 11.51 -4.57
CA LEU A 147 -12.23 10.14 -4.90
C LEU A 147 -13.72 9.95 -4.59
N PRO A 148 -14.60 10.22 -5.56
CA PRO A 148 -16.03 9.98 -5.37
C PRO A 148 -16.29 8.48 -5.13
N GLY A 149 -17.06 8.17 -4.10
CA GLY A 149 -17.41 6.80 -3.74
C GLY A 149 -16.46 6.11 -2.74
N VAL A 150 -15.41 6.79 -2.28
CA VAL A 150 -14.66 6.32 -1.11
C VAL A 150 -15.44 6.72 0.13
N GLU A 151 -15.97 5.73 0.82
CA GLU A 151 -16.72 5.96 2.06
C GLU A 151 -15.77 6.45 3.17
N ASN A 152 -16.21 7.45 3.93
CA ASN A 152 -15.47 7.95 5.10
C ASN A 152 -15.12 6.83 6.10
N ALA A 153 -15.93 5.79 6.20
CA ALA A 153 -15.68 4.64 7.06
C ALA A 153 -14.38 3.89 6.68
N ASN A 154 -14.07 3.79 5.38
CA ASN A 154 -12.84 3.14 4.92
C ASN A 154 -11.59 3.98 5.17
N LEU A 155 -11.74 5.29 5.30
CA LEU A 155 -10.64 6.22 5.57
C LEU A 155 -10.47 6.51 7.07
N SER A 156 -11.50 6.27 7.88
CA SER A 156 -11.43 6.50 9.32
C SER A 156 -10.38 5.61 10.00
N SER A 157 -10.21 4.37 9.55
CA SER A 157 -9.18 3.47 10.06
C SER A 157 -7.76 3.97 9.75
N LEU A 158 -7.58 4.72 8.66
CA LEU A 158 -6.30 5.35 8.33
C LEU A 158 -5.97 6.57 9.18
N ARG A 159 -6.99 7.20 9.80
CA ARG A 159 -6.80 8.34 10.73
C ARG A 159 -6.32 7.90 12.10
N THR A 160 -6.76 6.74 12.53
CA THR A 160 -6.51 6.19 13.87
C THR A 160 -5.74 4.88 13.79
N LEU A 161 -4.62 4.87 13.06
CA LEU A 161 -3.73 3.71 13.05
C LEU A 161 -3.21 3.49 14.46
N SER A 162 -3.48 2.33 15.02
CA SER A 162 -2.87 1.88 16.27
C SER A 162 -1.39 1.61 16.03
N ASP A 163 -0.56 1.85 17.05
CA ASP A 163 0.88 1.52 17.02
C ASP A 163 1.16 0.03 16.76
N ASP A 164 0.13 -0.81 16.93
CA ASP A 164 0.19 -2.26 16.67
C ASP A 164 0.00 -2.58 15.17
N ILE A 165 -0.44 -1.63 14.34
CA ILE A 165 -0.65 -1.84 12.90
C ILE A 165 0.62 -1.46 12.14
N TYR A 166 1.41 -2.46 11.84
CA TYR A 166 2.65 -2.30 11.08
C TYR A 166 2.39 -2.12 9.57
N CYS A 167 1.32 -2.70 9.06
CA CYS A 167 0.88 -2.58 7.67
C CYS A 167 -0.65 -2.54 7.62
N ALA A 168 -1.20 -1.51 7.04
CA ALA A 168 -2.63 -1.33 6.88
C ALA A 168 -3.01 -1.30 5.39
#